data_bf412a922c3c2dd4591ca28b8f85b976
#
_entry.id   bf412a922c3c2dd4591ca28b8f85b976
#
_cell.length_a   1.000
_cell.length_b   1.000
_cell.length_c   1.000
_cell.angle_alpha   90.00
_cell.angle_beta   90.00
_cell.angle_gamma   90.00
#
_symmetry.space_group_name_H-M   'P 1'
#
loop_
_entity.id
_entity.type
_entity.pdbx_description
1 polymer ?
#
loop_
_entity_poly.entity_id
_entity_poly.type
_entity_poly.pdbx_seq_one_letter_code
_entity_poly.pdbx_strand_id
1 'polypeptide(L)'
;MTTVKNNWLFSLLWINAAVAIVILVQVAANRTETGRDLRFALAYSLIYANLTGILAIFVINAFASKVWVRKLPLPAILALCILVFVPLGCLLAQTLLMAIGLVVPRNFWLEFLHTLRVSLPLAAVFGLGALVHASLRERIRAAEESLHEKEAAEQRAHKLAVEARLSSLESRIHPHFLFNTLNSISSLIVTDPARAERVVGRLATLLRASLDNSNQPLIPLQQELEMVESYLEIERTRFGEKLRGLTDVSKELRGAKVPPMSVQTLVENAVKHGIVPQLGLGEILVAASDENGCLKIEVSDTGPGFDLTAIHPGHGLDNLVERLDALFCAEARLSVFRREGKSIVEMVLPRL
;
A
#
# COMPACT_ATOMS: atom_id res chain seq x y z
N MET A 1 -11.06 -24.66 9.46
CA MET A 1 -12.07 -25.53 10.09
C MET A 1 -11.45 -26.73 10.82
N THR A 2 -10.33 -26.58 11.52
CA THR A 2 -9.51 -27.71 12.03
C THR A 2 -8.88 -27.51 13.40
N THR A 3 -9.48 -26.79 14.36
CA THR A 3 -8.90 -26.67 15.72
C THR A 3 -9.90 -26.75 16.88
N VAL A 4 -11.14 -27.15 16.66
CA VAL A 4 -12.13 -27.27 17.73
C VAL A 4 -12.04 -28.63 18.48
N LYS A 5 -11.28 -29.60 17.99
CA LYS A 5 -11.34 -30.98 18.45
C LYS A 5 -10.64 -31.32 19.78
N ASN A 6 -9.82 -30.43 20.36
CA ASN A 6 -9.01 -30.81 21.53
C ASN A 6 -9.24 -29.99 22.83
N ASN A 7 -10.15 -29.02 22.83
CA ASN A 7 -10.30 -28.12 24.00
C ASN A 7 -11.32 -28.55 25.04
N TRP A 8 -12.15 -29.57 24.78
CA TRP A 8 -13.17 -30.00 25.75
C TRP A 8 -12.57 -30.67 26.99
N LEU A 9 -11.52 -31.48 26.80
CA LEU A 9 -10.78 -32.11 27.90
C LEU A 9 -10.12 -31.05 28.81
N PHE A 10 -9.53 -30.03 28.21
CA PHE A 10 -8.90 -28.93 28.93
C PHE A 10 -9.93 -28.09 29.68
N SER A 11 -11.08 -27.82 29.06
CA SER A 11 -12.21 -27.14 29.75
C SER A 11 -12.76 -27.96 30.92
N LEU A 12 -12.84 -29.26 30.74
CA LEU A 12 -13.33 -30.16 31.80
C LEU A 12 -12.35 -30.22 32.97
N LEU A 13 -11.04 -30.23 32.72
CA LEU A 13 -10.00 -30.16 33.75
C LEU A 13 -10.08 -28.85 34.56
N TRP A 14 -10.25 -27.71 33.90
CA TRP A 14 -10.39 -26.42 34.56
C TRP A 14 -11.66 -26.30 35.37
N ILE A 15 -12.79 -26.83 34.89
CA ILE A 15 -14.05 -26.88 35.64
C ILE A 15 -13.87 -27.71 36.89
N ASN A 16 -13.27 -28.89 36.78
CA ASN A 16 -13.02 -29.75 37.95
C ASN A 16 -12.05 -29.11 38.96
N ALA A 17 -11.01 -28.44 38.51
CA ALA A 17 -10.09 -27.71 39.39
C ALA A 17 -10.77 -26.54 40.08
N ALA A 18 -11.58 -25.76 39.38
CA ALA A 18 -12.34 -24.66 39.97
C ALA A 18 -13.36 -25.16 41.03
N VAL A 19 -14.06 -26.24 40.74
CA VAL A 19 -14.99 -26.88 41.67
C VAL A 19 -14.25 -27.40 42.90
N ALA A 20 -13.11 -28.04 42.75
CA ALA A 20 -12.29 -28.51 43.88
C ALA A 20 -11.83 -27.35 44.77
N ILE A 21 -11.45 -26.21 44.21
CA ILE A 21 -11.07 -25.01 44.96
C ILE A 21 -12.27 -24.46 45.76
N VAL A 22 -13.44 -24.36 45.12
CA VAL A 22 -14.65 -23.88 45.80
C VAL A 22 -15.03 -24.77 47.00
N ILE A 23 -14.90 -26.09 46.86
CA ILE A 23 -15.19 -27.04 47.92
C ILE A 23 -14.18 -26.90 49.05
N LEU A 24 -12.88 -26.78 48.72
CA LEU A 24 -11.84 -26.56 49.71
C LEU A 24 -12.10 -25.28 50.53
N VAL A 25 -12.52 -24.21 49.86
CA VAL A 25 -12.89 -22.95 50.53
C VAL A 25 -14.12 -23.12 51.43
N GLN A 26 -15.15 -23.82 50.96
CA GLN A 26 -16.35 -24.09 51.77
C GLN A 26 -16.07 -24.95 53.02
N VAL A 27 -15.25 -25.99 52.83
CA VAL A 27 -14.85 -26.86 53.96
C VAL A 27 -13.97 -26.08 54.94
N ALA A 28 -13.05 -25.26 54.45
CA ALA A 28 -12.23 -24.41 55.32
C ALA A 28 -13.06 -23.36 56.08
N ALA A 29 -14.09 -22.80 55.44
CA ALA A 29 -14.98 -21.82 56.05
C ALA A 29 -15.93 -22.41 57.12
N ASN A 30 -16.40 -23.67 56.94
CA ASN A 30 -17.39 -24.31 57.85
C ASN A 30 -16.78 -25.08 58.98
N ARG A 31 -15.43 -25.16 59.13
CA ARG A 31 -14.75 -25.87 60.24
C ARG A 31 -15.36 -27.26 60.62
N THR A 32 -15.79 -28.03 59.60
CA THR A 32 -16.35 -29.36 59.81
C THR A 32 -15.25 -30.35 60.19
N GLU A 33 -15.46 -31.03 61.30
CA GLU A 33 -14.42 -31.68 62.11
C GLU A 33 -13.94 -33.06 61.62
N THR A 34 -14.42 -33.58 60.47
CA THR A 34 -14.10 -34.99 60.20
C THR A 34 -13.67 -35.21 58.75
N GLY A 35 -12.50 -35.83 58.58
CA GLY A 35 -11.94 -36.15 57.23
C GLY A 35 -12.79 -37.11 56.37
N ARG A 36 -13.82 -37.72 56.92
CA ARG A 36 -14.85 -38.49 56.20
C ARG A 36 -15.81 -37.58 55.48
N ASP A 37 -16.24 -36.48 56.09
CA ASP A 37 -17.17 -35.52 55.47
C ASP A 37 -16.53 -34.79 54.23
N LEU A 38 -15.20 -34.54 54.28
CA LEU A 38 -14.47 -33.95 53.19
C LEU A 38 -14.43 -34.85 51.96
N ARG A 39 -14.20 -36.16 52.13
CA ARG A 39 -14.15 -37.12 50.99
C ARG A 39 -15.52 -37.26 50.33
N PHE A 40 -16.59 -37.32 51.13
CA PHE A 40 -17.96 -37.34 50.62
C PHE A 40 -18.33 -36.04 49.92
N ALA A 41 -18.01 -34.88 50.50
CA ALA A 41 -18.24 -33.57 49.88
C ALA A 41 -17.52 -33.42 48.55
N LEU A 42 -16.24 -33.86 48.47
CA LEU A 42 -15.47 -33.85 47.23
C LEU A 42 -16.07 -34.79 46.18
N ALA A 43 -16.38 -36.04 46.53
CA ALA A 43 -16.97 -37.00 45.58
C ALA A 43 -18.33 -36.51 45.07
N TYR A 44 -19.16 -35.99 45.95
CA TYR A 44 -20.48 -35.45 45.66
C TYR A 44 -20.39 -34.27 44.66
N SER A 45 -19.54 -33.31 44.96
CA SER A 45 -19.39 -32.11 44.12
C SER A 45 -18.72 -32.41 42.79
N LEU A 46 -17.79 -33.38 42.72
CA LEU A 46 -17.20 -33.83 41.44
C LEU A 46 -18.24 -34.50 40.53
N ILE A 47 -19.16 -35.31 41.11
CA ILE A 47 -20.26 -35.93 40.36
C ILE A 47 -21.17 -34.85 39.77
N TYR A 48 -21.56 -33.86 40.59
CA TYR A 48 -22.39 -32.74 40.11
C TYR A 48 -21.72 -31.92 39.03
N ALA A 49 -20.46 -31.53 39.23
CA ALA A 49 -19.72 -30.71 38.26
C ALA A 49 -19.53 -31.43 36.92
N ASN A 50 -19.18 -32.71 36.98
CA ASN A 50 -18.98 -33.48 35.74
C ASN A 50 -20.31 -33.72 35.01
N LEU A 51 -21.39 -34.08 35.72
CA LEU A 51 -22.69 -34.35 35.11
C LEU A 51 -23.29 -33.09 34.49
N THR A 52 -23.26 -31.96 35.22
CA THR A 52 -23.72 -30.67 34.68
C THR A 52 -22.84 -30.16 33.56
N GLY A 53 -21.51 -30.31 33.63
CA GLY A 53 -20.55 -29.93 32.60
C GLY A 53 -20.72 -30.75 31.33
N ILE A 54 -20.83 -32.08 31.43
CA ILE A 54 -21.06 -32.96 30.29
C ILE A 54 -22.40 -32.64 29.61
N LEU A 55 -23.45 -32.43 30.39
CA LEU A 55 -24.77 -32.06 29.88
C LEU A 55 -24.69 -30.70 29.13
N ALA A 56 -24.03 -29.71 29.72
CA ALA A 56 -23.84 -28.40 29.09
C ALA A 56 -23.06 -28.50 27.76
N ILE A 57 -21.95 -29.25 27.73
CA ILE A 57 -21.15 -29.46 26.52
C ILE A 57 -21.98 -30.20 25.46
N PHE A 58 -22.68 -31.23 25.83
CA PHE A 58 -23.54 -31.98 24.90
C PHE A 58 -24.61 -31.08 24.26
N VAL A 59 -25.29 -30.30 25.11
CA VAL A 59 -26.33 -29.38 24.64
C VAL A 59 -25.74 -28.27 23.75
N ILE A 60 -24.66 -27.64 24.19
CA ILE A 60 -23.99 -26.60 23.35
C ILE A 60 -23.62 -27.19 21.98
N ASN A 61 -23.00 -28.36 21.92
CA ASN A 61 -22.64 -29.00 20.67
C ASN A 61 -23.85 -29.42 19.81
N ALA A 62 -24.89 -29.96 20.43
CA ALA A 62 -26.12 -30.39 19.76
C ALA A 62 -26.92 -29.20 19.19
N PHE A 63 -26.89 -28.05 19.88
CA PHE A 63 -27.62 -26.86 19.47
C PHE A 63 -26.78 -25.90 18.63
N ALA A 64 -25.45 -25.82 18.80
CA ALA A 64 -24.56 -24.94 18.01
C ALA A 64 -24.61 -25.21 16.52
N SER A 65 -24.98 -26.42 16.11
CA SER A 65 -25.13 -26.81 14.69
C SER A 65 -26.47 -26.36 14.06
N LYS A 66 -27.48 -26.00 14.89
CA LYS A 66 -28.81 -25.64 14.38
C LYS A 66 -28.87 -24.17 13.97
N VAL A 67 -29.40 -23.91 12.79
CA VAL A 67 -29.56 -22.55 12.19
C VAL A 67 -30.32 -21.58 13.10
N TRP A 68 -31.23 -22.10 13.92
CA TRP A 68 -32.06 -21.30 14.83
C TRP A 68 -31.25 -20.68 15.97
N VAL A 69 -30.28 -21.41 16.53
CA VAL A 69 -29.42 -20.94 17.63
C VAL A 69 -28.39 -19.88 17.15
N ARG A 70 -28.01 -19.91 15.86
CA ARG A 70 -27.14 -18.90 15.27
C ARG A 70 -27.75 -17.50 15.21
N LYS A 71 -29.07 -17.39 15.36
CA LYS A 71 -29.78 -16.09 15.37
C LYS A 71 -29.94 -15.54 16.81
N LEU A 72 -29.70 -16.33 17.85
CA LEU A 72 -29.77 -15.86 19.22
C LEU A 72 -28.47 -15.17 19.63
N PRO A 73 -28.54 -13.99 20.28
CA PRO A 73 -27.36 -13.35 20.83
C PRO A 73 -26.72 -14.26 21.92
N LEU A 74 -25.39 -14.28 21.94
CA LEU A 74 -24.61 -15.12 22.87
C LEU A 74 -25.07 -15.00 24.34
N PRO A 75 -25.44 -13.81 24.88
CA PRO A 75 -25.99 -13.66 26.23
C PRO A 75 -27.29 -14.43 26.46
N ALA A 76 -28.18 -14.51 25.47
CA ALA A 76 -29.43 -15.22 25.55
C ALA A 76 -29.22 -16.76 25.62
N ILE A 77 -28.27 -17.26 24.83
CA ILE A 77 -27.87 -18.68 24.88
C ILE A 77 -27.33 -19.02 26.27
N LEU A 78 -26.46 -18.15 26.80
CA LEU A 78 -25.89 -18.35 28.11
C LEU A 78 -26.95 -18.32 29.22
N ALA A 79 -27.88 -17.35 29.19
CA ALA A 79 -28.99 -17.28 30.13
C ALA A 79 -29.85 -18.55 30.09
N LEU A 80 -30.14 -19.05 28.89
CA LEU A 80 -30.87 -20.30 28.72
C LEU A 80 -30.10 -21.49 29.31
N CYS A 81 -28.79 -21.56 29.07
CA CYS A 81 -27.93 -22.60 29.64
C CYS A 81 -27.96 -22.57 31.19
N ILE A 82 -27.82 -21.41 31.80
CA ILE A 82 -27.80 -21.26 33.26
C ILE A 82 -29.16 -21.57 33.85
N LEU A 83 -30.26 -21.03 33.30
CA LEU A 83 -31.60 -21.14 33.87
C LEU A 83 -32.25 -22.51 33.66
N VAL A 84 -31.90 -23.23 32.60
CA VAL A 84 -32.53 -24.51 32.25
C VAL A 84 -31.59 -25.68 32.52
N PHE A 85 -30.38 -25.64 32.01
CA PHE A 85 -29.49 -26.82 32.01
C PHE A 85 -28.77 -27.02 33.33
N VAL A 86 -28.46 -25.95 34.10
CA VAL A 86 -27.85 -26.10 35.41
C VAL A 86 -28.85 -26.75 36.39
N PRO A 87 -30.12 -26.29 36.55
CA PRO A 87 -31.11 -26.96 37.41
C PRO A 87 -31.40 -28.40 36.94
N LEU A 88 -31.52 -28.64 35.64
CA LEU A 88 -31.76 -29.99 35.10
C LEU A 88 -30.57 -30.93 35.40
N GLY A 89 -29.34 -30.45 35.23
CA GLY A 89 -28.15 -31.22 35.59
C GLY A 89 -28.06 -31.52 37.09
N CYS A 90 -28.38 -30.55 37.94
CA CYS A 90 -28.46 -30.75 39.39
C CYS A 90 -29.53 -31.77 39.75
N LEU A 91 -30.71 -31.75 39.11
CA LEU A 91 -31.79 -32.70 39.34
C LEU A 91 -31.37 -34.13 38.96
N LEU A 92 -30.73 -34.29 37.79
CA LEU A 92 -30.22 -35.58 37.32
C LEU A 92 -29.12 -36.12 38.24
N ALA A 93 -28.19 -35.27 38.68
CA ALA A 93 -27.15 -35.65 39.63
C ALA A 93 -27.75 -36.11 40.98
N GLN A 94 -28.73 -35.36 41.49
CA GLN A 94 -29.41 -35.67 42.74
C GLN A 94 -30.16 -36.99 42.65
N THR A 95 -30.90 -37.26 41.57
CA THR A 95 -31.58 -38.53 41.35
C THR A 95 -30.61 -39.71 41.26
N LEU A 96 -29.46 -39.51 40.62
CA LEU A 96 -28.41 -40.53 40.52
C LEU A 96 -27.82 -40.84 41.91
N LEU A 97 -27.51 -39.81 42.70
CA LEU A 97 -26.97 -39.95 44.06
C LEU A 97 -27.96 -40.63 45.02
N MET A 98 -29.25 -40.33 44.85
CA MET A 98 -30.31 -41.03 45.57
C MET A 98 -30.41 -42.52 45.19
N ALA A 99 -30.29 -42.85 43.91
CA ALA A 99 -30.32 -44.22 43.38
C ALA A 99 -29.13 -45.06 43.88
N ILE A 100 -27.98 -44.43 44.16
CA ILE A 100 -26.77 -45.07 44.68
C ILE A 100 -26.81 -45.15 46.21
N GLY A 101 -27.85 -44.60 46.87
CA GLY A 101 -28.01 -44.61 48.29
C GLY A 101 -27.17 -43.59 49.10
N LEU A 102 -26.57 -42.61 48.39
CA LEU A 102 -25.79 -41.54 49.04
C LEU A 102 -26.63 -40.38 49.54
N VAL A 103 -27.85 -40.23 49.02
CA VAL A 103 -28.84 -39.23 49.45
C VAL A 103 -30.10 -39.91 50.01
N VAL A 104 -30.52 -39.45 51.19
CA VAL A 104 -31.73 -39.98 51.83
C VAL A 104 -32.95 -39.30 51.18
N PRO A 105 -33.98 -40.07 50.76
CA PRO A 105 -35.18 -39.54 50.13
C PRO A 105 -35.86 -38.38 50.86
N ARG A 106 -35.80 -38.39 52.17
CA ARG A 106 -36.40 -37.38 53.04
C ARG A 106 -35.78 -35.99 52.90
N ASN A 107 -34.47 -35.92 52.48
CA ASN A 107 -33.71 -34.66 52.37
C ASN A 107 -33.56 -34.21 50.97
N PHE A 108 -34.13 -34.93 49.99
CA PHE A 108 -33.91 -34.69 48.54
C PHE A 108 -34.07 -33.21 48.10
N TRP A 109 -35.19 -32.59 48.46
CA TRP A 109 -35.47 -31.21 48.06
C TRP A 109 -34.61 -30.18 48.79
N LEU A 110 -34.25 -30.43 50.02
CA LEU A 110 -33.38 -29.54 50.78
C LEU A 110 -31.97 -29.49 50.18
N GLU A 111 -31.42 -30.66 49.91
CA GLU A 111 -30.12 -30.79 49.33
C GLU A 111 -30.06 -30.27 47.85
N PHE A 112 -31.14 -30.53 47.09
CA PHE A 112 -31.29 -29.96 45.74
C PHE A 112 -31.24 -28.41 45.75
N LEU A 113 -32.03 -27.78 46.62
CA LEU A 113 -32.05 -26.33 46.77
C LEU A 113 -30.71 -25.76 47.23
N HIS A 114 -30.02 -26.48 48.12
CA HIS A 114 -28.70 -26.10 48.61
C HIS A 114 -27.67 -26.15 47.46
N THR A 115 -27.66 -27.21 46.68
CA THR A 115 -26.80 -27.35 45.50
C THR A 115 -27.08 -26.27 44.44
N LEU A 116 -28.37 -25.97 44.22
CA LEU A 116 -28.78 -24.95 43.26
C LEU A 116 -28.31 -23.53 43.67
N ARG A 117 -28.36 -23.21 44.98
CA ARG A 117 -27.85 -21.93 45.50
C ARG A 117 -26.36 -21.71 45.24
N VAL A 118 -25.57 -22.79 45.16
CA VAL A 118 -24.13 -22.71 44.90
C VAL A 118 -23.83 -22.76 43.42
N SER A 119 -24.51 -23.65 42.68
CA SER A 119 -24.21 -23.89 41.26
C SER A 119 -24.66 -22.75 40.33
N LEU A 120 -25.78 -22.08 40.63
CA LEU A 120 -26.26 -20.97 39.79
C LEU A 120 -25.32 -19.76 39.79
N PRO A 121 -24.87 -19.19 40.91
CA PRO A 121 -23.92 -18.08 40.93
C PRO A 121 -22.59 -18.46 40.27
N LEU A 122 -22.11 -19.68 40.53
CA LEU A 122 -20.89 -20.18 39.95
C LEU A 122 -20.98 -20.27 38.43
N ALA A 123 -22.07 -20.85 37.91
CA ALA A 123 -22.32 -20.90 36.47
C ALA A 123 -22.44 -19.49 35.83
N ALA A 124 -23.03 -18.54 36.57
CA ALA A 124 -23.12 -17.15 36.09
C ALA A 124 -21.74 -16.47 35.98
N VAL A 125 -20.86 -16.66 36.97
CA VAL A 125 -19.49 -16.11 36.95
C VAL A 125 -18.68 -16.70 35.80
N PHE A 126 -18.69 -18.02 35.65
CA PHE A 126 -17.97 -18.66 34.52
C PHE A 126 -18.56 -18.29 33.16
N GLY A 127 -19.88 -18.21 33.10
CA GLY A 127 -20.54 -17.77 31.87
C GLY A 127 -20.21 -16.34 31.48
N LEU A 128 -20.20 -15.41 32.44
CA LEU A 128 -19.80 -14.04 32.22
C LEU A 128 -18.34 -13.96 31.78
N GLY A 129 -17.45 -14.73 32.42
CA GLY A 129 -16.04 -14.84 32.03
C GLY A 129 -15.88 -15.32 30.58
N ALA A 130 -16.64 -16.32 30.17
CA ALA A 130 -16.65 -16.85 28.81
C ALA A 130 -17.14 -15.80 27.79
N LEU A 131 -18.18 -15.03 28.13
CA LEU A 131 -18.66 -13.92 27.28
C LEU A 131 -17.61 -12.83 27.09
N VAL A 132 -16.99 -12.37 28.18
CA VAL A 132 -15.94 -11.36 28.12
C VAL A 132 -14.76 -11.85 27.27
N HIS A 133 -14.34 -13.09 27.50
CA HIS A 133 -13.26 -13.69 26.73
C HIS A 133 -13.58 -13.80 25.22
N ALA A 134 -14.81 -14.21 24.89
CA ALA A 134 -15.25 -14.29 23.49
C ALA A 134 -15.28 -12.91 22.84
N SER A 135 -15.83 -11.91 23.54
CA SER A 135 -15.89 -10.52 23.01
C SER A 135 -14.51 -9.89 22.85
N LEU A 136 -13.57 -10.17 23.77
CA LEU A 136 -12.20 -9.71 23.66
C LEU A 136 -11.48 -10.36 22.46
N ARG A 137 -11.65 -11.66 22.28
CA ARG A 137 -11.08 -12.36 21.11
C ARG A 137 -11.59 -11.80 19.77
N GLU A 138 -12.88 -11.50 19.71
CA GLU A 138 -13.48 -10.93 18.50
C GLU A 138 -12.92 -9.52 18.20
N ARG A 139 -12.77 -8.68 19.23
CA ARG A 139 -12.14 -7.36 19.11
C ARG A 139 -10.68 -7.45 18.68
N ILE A 140 -9.90 -8.37 19.24
CA ILE A 140 -8.50 -8.58 18.87
C ILE A 140 -8.41 -8.99 17.40
N ARG A 141 -9.21 -9.96 16.94
CA ARG A 141 -9.24 -10.39 15.54
C ARG A 141 -9.60 -9.25 14.58
N ALA A 142 -10.63 -8.48 14.90
CA ALA A 142 -11.03 -7.33 14.11
C ALA A 142 -9.92 -6.25 14.04
N ALA A 143 -9.19 -6.04 15.13
CA ALA A 143 -8.06 -5.13 15.16
C ALA A 143 -6.87 -5.65 14.33
N GLU A 144 -6.55 -6.94 14.40
CA GLU A 144 -5.51 -7.60 13.59
C GLU A 144 -5.84 -7.52 12.08
N GLU A 145 -7.08 -7.83 11.69
CA GLU A 145 -7.55 -7.73 10.32
C GLU A 145 -7.43 -6.29 9.78
N SER A 146 -7.87 -5.31 10.59
CA SER A 146 -7.77 -3.89 10.21
C SER A 146 -6.33 -3.40 10.11
N LEU A 147 -5.41 -3.92 10.93
CA LEU A 147 -3.98 -3.60 10.85
C LEU A 147 -3.36 -4.17 9.58
N HIS A 148 -3.64 -5.42 9.26
CA HIS A 148 -3.16 -6.06 8.02
C HIS A 148 -3.67 -5.37 6.76
N GLU A 149 -4.93 -4.90 6.76
CA GLU A 149 -5.49 -4.13 5.65
C GLU A 149 -4.75 -2.79 5.46
N LYS A 150 -4.45 -2.08 6.56
CA LYS A 150 -3.68 -0.83 6.52
C LYS A 150 -2.26 -1.03 6.03
N GLU A 151 -1.54 -2.03 6.55
CA GLU A 151 -0.19 -2.37 6.11
C GLU A 151 -0.16 -2.73 4.61
N ALA A 152 -1.13 -3.51 4.14
CA ALA A 152 -1.26 -3.84 2.72
C ALA A 152 -1.57 -2.61 1.84
N ALA A 153 -2.40 -1.66 2.34
CA ALA A 153 -2.69 -0.42 1.64
C ALA A 153 -1.47 0.51 1.56
N GLU A 154 -0.71 0.64 2.65
CA GLU A 154 0.54 1.41 2.68
C GLU A 154 1.60 0.84 1.73
N GLN A 155 1.78 -0.48 1.73
CA GLN A 155 2.70 -1.14 0.80
C GLN A 155 2.31 -0.92 -0.67
N ARG A 156 1.01 -0.99 -0.99
CA ARG A 156 0.51 -0.69 -2.34
C ARG A 156 0.75 0.76 -2.73
N ALA A 157 0.45 1.70 -1.83
CA ALA A 157 0.68 3.13 -2.06
C ALA A 157 2.17 3.43 -2.27
N HIS A 158 3.05 2.85 -1.44
CA HIS A 158 4.49 2.98 -1.59
C HIS A 158 4.99 2.41 -2.94
N LYS A 159 4.52 1.22 -3.31
CA LYS A 159 4.87 0.60 -4.60
C LYS A 159 4.44 1.47 -5.79
N LEU A 160 3.20 1.97 -5.78
CA LEU A 160 2.70 2.88 -6.81
C LEU A 160 3.50 4.18 -6.87
N ALA A 161 3.89 4.75 -5.74
CA ALA A 161 4.73 5.95 -5.69
C ALA A 161 6.13 5.70 -6.27
N VAL A 162 6.74 4.54 -6.00
CA VAL A 162 8.03 4.14 -6.57
C VAL A 162 7.90 3.90 -8.07
N GLU A 163 6.87 3.19 -8.53
CA GLU A 163 6.60 2.95 -9.96
C GLU A 163 6.35 4.27 -10.72
N ALA A 164 5.55 5.18 -10.15
CA ALA A 164 5.33 6.50 -10.73
C ALA A 164 6.63 7.32 -10.81
N ARG A 165 7.49 7.23 -9.79
CA ARG A 165 8.79 7.91 -9.78
C ARG A 165 9.76 7.32 -10.80
N LEU A 166 9.79 5.99 -10.95
CA LEU A 166 10.55 5.29 -11.99
C LEU A 166 10.06 5.68 -13.39
N SER A 167 8.76 5.62 -13.65
CA SER A 167 8.17 6.02 -14.92
C SER A 167 8.44 7.49 -15.26
N SER A 168 8.39 8.38 -14.26
CA SER A 168 8.78 9.79 -14.44
C SER A 168 10.27 9.96 -14.77
N LEU A 169 11.17 9.13 -14.25
CA LEU A 169 12.59 9.14 -14.57
C LEU A 169 12.84 8.55 -15.97
N GLU A 170 12.17 7.46 -16.34
CA GLU A 170 12.27 6.82 -17.64
C GLU A 170 11.75 7.72 -18.77
N SER A 171 10.67 8.49 -18.52
CA SER A 171 10.11 9.42 -19.52
C SER A 171 11.00 10.65 -19.81
N ARG A 172 11.96 10.95 -18.93
CA ARG A 172 12.86 12.12 -19.07
C ARG A 172 14.08 11.85 -19.94
N ILE A 173 14.46 10.60 -20.11
CA ILE A 173 15.57 10.20 -20.96
C ILE A 173 14.97 9.29 -22.02
N HIS A 174 14.93 9.75 -23.28
CA HIS A 174 14.44 8.90 -24.37
C HIS A 174 15.29 7.62 -24.45
N PRO A 175 14.73 6.42 -24.14
CA PRO A 175 15.51 5.18 -24.10
C PRO A 175 16.23 4.92 -25.42
N HIS A 176 15.58 5.25 -26.53
CA HIS A 176 16.13 5.11 -27.86
C HIS A 176 17.38 5.99 -28.11
N PHE A 177 17.40 7.22 -27.58
CA PHE A 177 18.58 8.08 -27.65
C PHE A 177 19.75 7.46 -26.87
N LEU A 178 19.48 6.98 -25.66
CA LEU A 178 20.50 6.36 -24.82
C LEU A 178 21.10 5.11 -25.47
N PHE A 179 20.28 4.20 -25.99
CA PHE A 179 20.74 3.01 -26.71
C PHE A 179 21.58 3.36 -27.94
N ASN A 180 21.15 4.33 -28.75
CA ASN A 180 21.89 4.76 -29.94
C ASN A 180 23.23 5.40 -29.56
N THR A 181 23.26 6.19 -28.50
CA THR A 181 24.49 6.81 -28.01
C THR A 181 25.47 5.75 -27.51
N LEU A 182 25.03 4.77 -26.72
CA LEU A 182 25.87 3.68 -26.26
C LEU A 182 26.42 2.83 -27.41
N ASN A 183 25.61 2.54 -28.42
CA ASN A 183 26.07 1.85 -29.65
C ASN A 183 27.14 2.66 -30.40
N SER A 184 26.95 3.98 -30.50
CA SER A 184 27.93 4.87 -31.12
C SER A 184 29.24 4.92 -30.33
N ILE A 185 29.15 5.00 -28.97
CA ILE A 185 30.33 4.95 -28.12
C ILE A 185 31.07 3.61 -28.29
N SER A 186 30.34 2.48 -28.29
CA SER A 186 30.93 1.15 -28.49
C SER A 186 31.73 1.06 -29.81
N SER A 187 31.19 1.61 -30.89
CA SER A 187 31.89 1.67 -32.19
C SER A 187 33.13 2.57 -32.12
N LEU A 188 33.03 3.73 -31.43
CA LEU A 188 34.15 4.67 -31.30
C LEU A 188 35.29 4.18 -30.42
N ILE A 189 35.03 3.33 -29.44
CA ILE A 189 36.09 2.76 -28.56
C ILE A 189 37.21 2.14 -29.40
N VAL A 190 36.85 1.49 -30.51
CA VAL A 190 37.80 0.81 -31.39
C VAL A 190 38.41 1.77 -32.44
N THR A 191 37.62 2.72 -32.97
CA THR A 191 38.02 3.57 -34.11
C THR A 191 38.60 4.91 -33.67
N ASP A 192 38.08 5.54 -32.63
CA ASP A 192 38.52 6.86 -32.11
C ASP A 192 38.26 6.93 -30.59
N PRO A 193 39.13 6.34 -29.77
CA PRO A 193 38.96 6.29 -28.30
C PRO A 193 38.82 7.69 -27.67
N ALA A 194 39.56 8.69 -28.17
CA ALA A 194 39.49 10.04 -27.63
C ALA A 194 38.13 10.70 -27.88
N ARG A 195 37.49 10.39 -29.00
CA ARG A 195 36.14 10.85 -29.30
C ARG A 195 35.11 10.09 -28.46
N ALA A 196 35.31 8.77 -28.24
CA ALA A 196 34.46 7.99 -27.35
C ALA A 196 34.43 8.57 -25.91
N GLU A 197 35.59 8.91 -25.34
CA GLU A 197 35.73 9.54 -24.03
C GLU A 197 34.99 10.88 -23.96
N ARG A 198 35.11 11.74 -24.97
CA ARG A 198 34.35 13.00 -25.03
C ARG A 198 32.86 12.79 -25.04
N VAL A 199 32.36 11.82 -25.82
CA VAL A 199 30.92 11.51 -25.92
C VAL A 199 30.39 10.97 -24.58
N VAL A 200 31.15 10.11 -23.91
CA VAL A 200 30.79 9.62 -22.53
C VAL A 200 30.71 10.81 -21.58
N GLY A 201 31.70 11.73 -21.61
CA GLY A 201 31.68 12.92 -20.77
C GLY A 201 30.45 13.80 -21.01
N ARG A 202 30.10 14.04 -22.31
CA ARG A 202 28.88 14.80 -22.67
C ARG A 202 27.60 14.11 -22.24
N LEU A 203 27.54 12.80 -22.42
CA LEU A 203 26.38 12.01 -21.96
C LEU A 203 26.20 12.09 -20.44
N ALA A 204 27.29 11.95 -19.68
CA ALA A 204 27.24 12.07 -18.22
C ALA A 204 26.79 13.47 -17.77
N THR A 205 27.25 14.54 -18.47
CA THR A 205 26.82 15.91 -18.19
C THR A 205 25.33 16.11 -18.47
N LEU A 206 24.84 15.61 -19.61
CA LEU A 206 23.43 15.70 -20.00
C LEU A 206 22.53 14.97 -18.99
N LEU A 207 22.90 13.75 -18.60
CA LEU A 207 22.15 12.94 -17.62
C LEU A 207 22.10 13.63 -16.25
N ARG A 208 23.22 14.16 -15.78
CA ARG A 208 23.29 14.88 -14.49
C ARG A 208 22.42 16.13 -14.52
N ALA A 209 22.52 16.96 -15.56
CA ALA A 209 21.71 18.16 -15.71
C ALA A 209 20.20 17.83 -15.76
N SER A 210 19.82 16.75 -16.44
CA SER A 210 18.44 16.27 -16.50
C SER A 210 17.89 15.83 -15.11
N LEU A 211 18.75 15.26 -14.26
CA LEU A 211 18.36 14.84 -12.91
C LEU A 211 18.32 16.03 -11.91
N ASP A 212 19.36 16.89 -11.95
CA ASP A 212 19.52 18.00 -11.00
C ASP A 212 18.46 19.09 -11.21
N ASN A 213 18.13 19.41 -12.45
CA ASN A 213 17.18 20.45 -12.81
C ASN A 213 15.70 20.02 -12.63
N SER A 214 15.47 18.75 -12.39
CA SER A 214 14.11 18.19 -12.32
C SER A 214 13.22 18.75 -11.20
N ASN A 215 13.83 19.30 -10.15
CA ASN A 215 13.12 19.82 -8.98
C ASN A 215 12.99 21.37 -9.00
N GLN A 216 13.54 22.04 -10.01
CA GLN A 216 13.44 23.48 -10.13
C GLN A 216 12.30 23.83 -11.11
N PRO A 217 11.42 24.79 -10.76
CA PRO A 217 10.36 25.22 -11.66
C PRO A 217 10.93 25.94 -12.90
N LEU A 218 11.99 26.73 -12.71
CA LEU A 218 12.64 27.52 -13.76
C LEU A 218 14.16 27.51 -13.58
N ILE A 219 14.90 27.44 -14.69
CA ILE A 219 16.37 27.51 -14.75
C ILE A 219 16.82 28.60 -15.70
N PRO A 220 18.07 29.09 -15.60
CA PRO A 220 18.62 30.01 -16.60
C PRO A 220 18.68 29.39 -18.00
N LEU A 221 18.35 30.18 -19.05
CA LEU A 221 18.43 29.73 -20.44
C LEU A 221 19.83 29.21 -20.79
N GLN A 222 20.87 29.78 -20.19
CA GLN A 222 22.23 29.30 -20.35
C GLN A 222 22.38 27.79 -20.07
N GLN A 223 21.73 27.28 -19.02
CA GLN A 223 21.79 25.86 -18.68
C GLN A 223 21.06 24.98 -19.70
N GLU A 224 19.95 25.46 -20.24
CA GLU A 224 19.26 24.78 -21.35
C GLU A 224 20.15 24.71 -22.60
N LEU A 225 20.83 25.82 -22.94
CA LEU A 225 21.72 25.87 -24.10
C LEU A 225 22.93 24.93 -23.95
N GLU A 226 23.48 24.79 -22.73
CA GLU A 226 24.56 23.84 -22.44
C GLU A 226 24.10 22.38 -22.60
N MET A 227 22.86 22.07 -22.21
CA MET A 227 22.26 20.76 -22.44
C MET A 227 22.05 20.51 -23.94
N VAL A 228 21.52 21.49 -24.68
CA VAL A 228 21.32 21.42 -26.13
C VAL A 228 22.64 21.22 -26.88
N GLU A 229 23.68 21.96 -26.50
CA GLU A 229 25.02 21.79 -27.11
C GLU A 229 25.56 20.37 -26.86
N SER A 230 25.44 19.86 -25.63
CA SER A 230 25.87 18.51 -25.29
C SER A 230 25.08 17.46 -26.08
N TYR A 231 23.78 17.63 -26.22
CA TYR A 231 22.90 16.73 -26.98
C TYR A 231 23.27 16.73 -28.48
N LEU A 232 23.41 17.91 -29.08
CA LEU A 232 23.77 18.04 -30.49
C LEU A 232 25.19 17.49 -30.81
N GLU A 233 26.14 17.62 -29.88
CA GLU A 233 27.47 17.03 -30.03
C GLU A 233 27.43 15.50 -30.02
N ILE A 234 26.57 14.91 -29.17
CA ILE A 234 26.32 13.45 -29.13
C ILE A 234 25.67 13.01 -30.45
N GLU A 235 24.63 13.70 -30.93
CA GLU A 235 23.95 13.34 -32.18
C GLU A 235 24.85 13.52 -33.43
N ARG A 236 25.77 14.49 -33.43
CA ARG A 236 26.80 14.62 -34.46
C ARG A 236 27.73 13.39 -34.56
N THR A 237 27.85 12.63 -33.50
CA THR A 237 28.62 11.38 -33.55
C THR A 237 27.93 10.33 -34.40
N ARG A 238 26.60 10.34 -34.41
CA ARG A 238 25.74 9.43 -35.18
C ARG A 238 25.51 9.89 -36.61
N PHE A 239 25.25 11.19 -36.80
CA PHE A 239 24.90 11.75 -38.12
C PHE A 239 26.10 12.32 -38.90
N GLY A 240 27.27 12.48 -38.24
CA GLY A 240 28.46 13.04 -38.85
C GLY A 240 28.23 14.49 -39.34
N GLU A 241 28.80 14.80 -40.50
CA GLU A 241 28.67 16.11 -41.14
C GLU A 241 27.24 16.44 -41.61
N LYS A 242 26.33 15.48 -41.52
CA LYS A 242 24.94 15.69 -41.94
C LYS A 242 24.13 16.52 -40.92
N LEU A 243 24.60 16.70 -39.68
CA LEU A 243 23.94 17.50 -38.68
C LEU A 243 24.76 18.76 -38.35
N ARG A 244 24.22 19.93 -38.68
CA ARG A 244 24.74 21.23 -38.26
C ARG A 244 23.80 21.83 -37.22
N GLY A 245 24.30 22.07 -36.02
CA GLY A 245 23.57 22.78 -34.97
C GLY A 245 24.23 24.13 -34.70
N LEU A 246 23.46 25.18 -34.66
CA LEU A 246 23.88 26.56 -34.41
C LEU A 246 23.04 27.12 -33.26
N THR A 247 23.67 27.95 -32.42
CA THR A 247 23.01 28.67 -31.34
C THR A 247 23.28 30.15 -31.51
N ASP A 248 22.22 30.94 -31.74
CA ASP A 248 22.26 32.39 -31.89
C ASP A 248 21.44 33.05 -30.77
N VAL A 249 22.05 33.14 -29.57
CA VAL A 249 21.44 33.71 -28.37
C VAL A 249 22.40 34.74 -27.77
N SER A 250 21.92 35.96 -27.66
CA SER A 250 22.70 37.08 -27.08
C SER A 250 23.01 36.80 -25.59
N LYS A 251 24.13 37.36 -25.10
CA LYS A 251 24.57 37.16 -23.70
C LYS A 251 23.56 37.68 -22.70
N GLU A 252 22.84 38.73 -23.05
CA GLU A 252 21.84 39.39 -22.20
C GLU A 252 20.62 38.50 -21.94
N LEU A 253 20.30 37.60 -22.87
CA LEU A 253 19.15 36.68 -22.74
C LEU A 253 19.49 35.36 -22.02
N ARG A 254 20.77 35.03 -21.90
CA ARG A 254 21.18 33.75 -21.28
C ARG A 254 20.81 33.58 -19.82
N GLY A 255 20.60 34.71 -19.10
CA GLY A 255 20.13 34.73 -17.72
C GLY A 255 18.62 34.57 -17.57
N ALA A 256 17.85 34.69 -18.64
CA ALA A 256 16.40 34.60 -18.61
C ALA A 256 15.94 33.23 -18.09
N LYS A 257 14.83 33.20 -17.38
CA LYS A 257 14.32 31.98 -16.75
C LYS A 257 13.40 31.22 -17.70
N VAL A 258 13.67 29.92 -17.84
CA VAL A 258 12.88 29.00 -18.69
C VAL A 258 12.59 27.72 -17.93
N PRO A 259 11.51 26.99 -18.26
CA PRO A 259 11.26 25.68 -17.69
C PRO A 259 12.37 24.69 -18.06
N PRO A 260 12.84 23.83 -17.16
CA PRO A 260 13.87 22.86 -17.45
C PRO A 260 13.46 21.91 -18.57
N MET A 261 14.41 21.52 -19.43
CA MET A 261 14.20 20.64 -20.59
C MET A 261 13.27 21.22 -21.68
N SER A 262 12.93 22.51 -21.64
CA SER A 262 12.01 23.10 -22.63
C SER A 262 12.69 23.25 -24.00
N VAL A 263 13.84 23.91 -24.06
CA VAL A 263 14.59 24.11 -25.31
C VAL A 263 15.14 22.77 -25.81
N GLN A 264 15.63 21.93 -24.93
CA GLN A 264 16.09 20.59 -25.28
C GLN A 264 14.98 19.78 -25.95
N THR A 265 13.74 19.77 -25.41
CA THR A 265 12.59 19.06 -26.01
C THR A 265 12.33 19.56 -27.45
N LEU A 266 12.43 20.88 -27.71
CA LEU A 266 12.26 21.43 -29.04
C LEU A 266 13.34 20.95 -29.98
N VAL A 267 14.61 20.94 -29.55
CA VAL A 267 15.75 20.48 -30.35
C VAL A 267 15.70 18.97 -30.60
N GLU A 268 15.32 18.16 -29.60
CA GLU A 268 15.10 16.72 -29.79
C GLU A 268 14.03 16.45 -30.85
N ASN A 269 12.95 17.21 -30.80
CA ASN A 269 11.88 17.13 -31.81
C ASN A 269 12.39 17.49 -33.20
N ALA A 270 13.19 18.55 -33.32
CA ALA A 270 13.82 18.96 -34.59
C ALA A 270 14.78 17.89 -35.14
N VAL A 271 15.59 17.24 -34.30
CA VAL A 271 16.43 16.11 -34.72
C VAL A 271 15.59 14.95 -35.19
N LYS A 272 14.60 14.52 -34.39
CA LYS A 272 13.78 13.33 -34.65
C LYS A 272 12.92 13.47 -35.92
N HIS A 273 12.26 14.59 -36.06
CA HIS A 273 11.27 14.80 -37.13
C HIS A 273 11.81 15.65 -38.30
N GLY A 274 12.82 16.49 -38.05
CA GLY A 274 13.43 17.32 -39.03
C GLY A 274 14.60 16.65 -39.76
N ILE A 275 15.51 16.01 -39.02
CA ILE A 275 16.78 15.53 -39.57
C ILE A 275 16.75 14.03 -39.92
N VAL A 276 16.22 13.17 -39.01
CA VAL A 276 16.21 11.71 -39.22
C VAL A 276 15.53 11.28 -40.53
N PRO A 277 14.41 11.88 -40.98
CA PRO A 277 13.75 11.49 -42.20
C PRO A 277 14.48 11.93 -43.48
N GLN A 278 15.48 12.81 -43.37
CA GLN A 278 16.16 13.37 -44.55
C GLN A 278 17.40 12.57 -44.98
N LEU A 279 17.59 12.47 -46.29
CA LEU A 279 18.81 11.88 -46.87
C LEU A 279 19.98 12.90 -47.03
N GLY A 280 19.73 14.19 -46.74
CA GLY A 280 20.64 15.30 -46.94
C GLY A 280 21.24 15.90 -45.66
N LEU A 281 21.83 17.09 -45.82
CA LEU A 281 22.33 17.94 -44.75
C LEU A 281 21.12 18.51 -43.97
N GLY A 282 21.12 18.34 -42.64
CA GLY A 282 20.14 18.93 -41.74
C GLY A 282 20.76 20.05 -40.90
N GLU A 283 20.12 21.19 -40.88
CA GLU A 283 20.51 22.32 -40.04
C GLU A 283 19.48 22.55 -38.94
N ILE A 284 19.97 22.75 -37.73
CA ILE A 284 19.15 23.17 -36.59
C ILE A 284 19.72 24.48 -36.07
N LEU A 285 18.87 25.50 -35.93
CA LEU A 285 19.23 26.78 -35.35
C LEU A 285 18.33 27.06 -34.12
N VAL A 286 18.95 27.33 -33.00
CA VAL A 286 18.30 27.81 -31.78
C VAL A 286 18.59 29.30 -31.68
N ALA A 287 17.54 30.11 -31.73
CA ALA A 287 17.64 31.57 -31.60
C ALA A 287 16.75 32.05 -30.47
N ALA A 288 17.14 33.14 -29.81
CA ALA A 288 16.31 33.80 -28.83
C ALA A 288 16.32 35.32 -29.00
N SER A 289 15.17 35.94 -28.83
CA SER A 289 14.97 37.39 -28.89
C SER A 289 14.07 37.87 -27.76
N ASP A 290 14.17 39.16 -27.42
CA ASP A 290 13.23 39.86 -26.53
C ASP A 290 12.24 40.63 -27.41
N GLU A 291 10.96 40.30 -27.28
CA GLU A 291 9.88 40.98 -27.98
C GLU A 291 8.86 41.52 -26.97
N ASN A 292 8.83 42.80 -26.74
CA ASN A 292 7.88 43.49 -25.87
C ASN A 292 7.85 42.95 -24.41
N GLY A 293 9.01 42.59 -23.87
CA GLY A 293 9.11 42.03 -22.51
C GLY A 293 8.78 40.53 -22.41
N CYS A 294 8.65 39.86 -23.55
CA CYS A 294 8.52 38.41 -23.63
C CYS A 294 9.82 37.82 -24.22
N LEU A 295 10.27 36.71 -23.62
CA LEU A 295 11.36 35.89 -24.19
C LEU A 295 10.78 35.00 -25.28
N LYS A 296 11.22 35.22 -26.50
CA LYS A 296 10.88 34.39 -27.64
C LYS A 296 12.05 33.48 -27.97
N ILE A 297 11.82 32.17 -28.01
CA ILE A 297 12.80 31.14 -28.37
C ILE A 297 12.30 30.45 -29.65
N GLU A 298 13.09 30.46 -30.70
CA GLU A 298 12.81 29.76 -31.94
C GLU A 298 13.81 28.61 -32.16
N VAL A 299 13.29 27.41 -32.41
CA VAL A 299 14.08 26.28 -32.89
C VAL A 299 13.64 25.98 -34.31
N SER A 300 14.54 26.22 -35.27
CA SER A 300 14.27 25.99 -36.69
C SER A 300 15.05 24.79 -37.20
N ASP A 301 14.43 23.99 -38.05
CA ASP A 301 15.05 22.86 -38.73
C ASP A 301 14.72 22.86 -40.23
N THR A 302 15.55 22.17 -41.02
CA THR A 302 15.37 22.02 -42.47
C THR A 302 14.44 20.89 -42.88
N GLY A 303 13.74 20.31 -41.95
CA GLY A 303 12.84 19.15 -42.12
C GLY A 303 11.51 19.47 -42.81
N PRO A 304 10.68 18.43 -43.00
CA PRO A 304 9.38 18.58 -43.63
C PRO A 304 8.38 19.36 -42.77
N GLY A 305 8.67 19.54 -41.48
CA GLY A 305 7.73 20.11 -40.49
C GLY A 305 6.69 19.11 -40.03
N PHE A 306 5.89 19.54 -39.02
CA PHE A 306 4.79 18.77 -38.47
C PHE A 306 3.65 19.72 -38.06
N ASP A 307 2.48 19.17 -37.86
CA ASP A 307 1.32 19.91 -37.36
C ASP A 307 1.16 19.65 -35.86
N LEU A 308 0.96 20.72 -35.06
CA LEU A 308 0.68 20.62 -33.63
C LEU A 308 -0.60 19.81 -33.32
N THR A 309 -1.58 19.84 -34.22
CA THR A 309 -2.82 19.07 -34.06
C THR A 309 -2.61 17.56 -34.22
N ALA A 310 -1.49 17.13 -34.78
CA ALA A 310 -1.12 15.72 -34.96
C ALA A 310 -0.27 15.16 -33.80
N ILE A 311 -0.03 15.96 -32.76
CA ILE A 311 0.72 15.51 -31.58
C ILE A 311 -0.14 14.52 -30.78
N HIS A 312 0.37 13.32 -30.59
CA HIS A 312 -0.31 12.30 -29.80
C HIS A 312 -0.07 12.55 -28.31
N PRO A 313 -1.08 12.34 -27.44
CA PRO A 313 -0.92 12.47 -25.99
C PRO A 313 0.28 11.66 -25.46
N GLY A 314 1.05 12.28 -24.56
CA GLY A 314 2.22 11.65 -23.94
C GLY A 314 3.55 11.82 -24.70
N HIS A 315 3.60 12.62 -25.77
CA HIS A 315 4.85 13.01 -26.43
C HIS A 315 5.51 14.21 -25.73
N GLY A 316 6.82 14.41 -25.93
CA GLY A 316 7.59 15.43 -25.23
C GLY A 316 7.03 16.86 -25.40
N LEU A 317 6.48 17.21 -26.57
CA LEU A 317 5.85 18.51 -26.80
C LEU A 317 4.52 18.68 -26.05
N ASP A 318 3.71 17.63 -25.95
CA ASP A 318 2.46 17.64 -25.19
C ASP A 318 2.74 17.95 -23.70
N ASN A 319 3.68 17.23 -23.11
CA ASN A 319 4.14 17.47 -21.75
C ASN A 319 4.72 18.89 -21.55
N LEU A 320 5.36 19.45 -22.60
CA LEU A 320 5.85 20.82 -22.55
C LEU A 320 4.70 21.83 -22.53
N VAL A 321 3.68 21.66 -23.36
CA VAL A 321 2.48 22.51 -23.38
C VAL A 321 1.78 22.50 -22.01
N GLU A 322 1.49 21.32 -21.46
CA GLU A 322 0.87 21.20 -20.14
C GLU A 322 1.68 21.90 -19.03
N ARG A 323 3.01 21.78 -19.10
CA ARG A 323 3.90 22.43 -18.13
C ARG A 323 3.94 23.95 -18.31
N LEU A 324 3.93 24.45 -19.54
CA LEU A 324 3.84 25.89 -19.82
C LEU A 324 2.53 26.48 -19.29
N ASP A 325 1.42 25.81 -19.50
CA ASP A 325 0.11 26.21 -18.98
C ASP A 325 0.08 26.23 -17.44
N ALA A 326 0.67 25.20 -16.81
CA ALA A 326 0.76 25.12 -15.34
C ALA A 326 1.63 26.23 -14.71
N LEU A 327 2.72 26.64 -15.40
CA LEU A 327 3.66 27.64 -14.85
C LEU A 327 3.26 29.08 -15.18
N PHE A 328 2.64 29.34 -16.32
CA PHE A 328 2.41 30.69 -16.84
C PHE A 328 0.95 31.00 -17.14
N CYS A 329 -0.01 30.15 -16.76
CA CYS A 329 -1.45 30.41 -16.82
C CYS A 329 -1.91 31.02 -18.18
N ALA A 330 -1.53 30.37 -19.30
CA ALA A 330 -1.82 30.80 -20.68
C ALA A 330 -1.08 32.08 -21.17
N GLU A 331 -0.15 32.63 -20.39
CA GLU A 331 0.73 33.71 -20.85
C GLU A 331 1.87 33.18 -21.74
N ALA A 332 2.20 31.88 -21.61
CA ALA A 332 3.15 31.21 -22.50
C ALA A 332 2.43 30.63 -23.73
N ARG A 333 3.12 30.62 -24.85
CA ARG A 333 2.59 30.09 -26.11
C ARG A 333 3.62 29.23 -26.83
N LEU A 334 3.17 28.09 -27.37
CA LEU A 334 3.94 27.27 -28.29
C LEU A 334 3.23 27.30 -29.66
N SER A 335 3.99 27.59 -30.73
CA SER A 335 3.49 27.63 -32.12
C SER A 335 4.44 26.94 -33.07
N VAL A 336 3.88 26.34 -34.11
CA VAL A 336 4.65 25.69 -35.19
C VAL A 336 4.22 26.29 -36.53
N PHE A 337 5.18 26.70 -37.31
CA PHE A 337 4.92 27.24 -38.66
C PHE A 337 6.11 27.03 -39.59
N ARG A 338 5.95 27.35 -40.86
CA ARG A 338 7.03 27.29 -41.82
C ARG A 338 7.40 28.69 -42.32
N ARG A 339 8.67 28.96 -42.39
CA ARG A 339 9.23 30.21 -42.97
C ARG A 339 10.49 29.89 -43.77
N GLU A 340 10.55 30.36 -45.00
CA GLU A 340 11.69 30.18 -45.91
C GLU A 340 12.13 28.71 -46.10
N GLY A 341 11.17 27.79 -46.14
CA GLY A 341 11.43 26.37 -46.31
C GLY A 341 11.86 25.62 -45.04
N LYS A 342 12.09 26.32 -43.94
CA LYS A 342 12.40 25.73 -42.62
C LYS A 342 11.14 25.54 -41.79
N SER A 343 11.10 24.48 -41.01
CA SER A 343 10.13 24.27 -39.91
C SER A 343 10.60 25.04 -38.69
N ILE A 344 9.72 25.76 -38.03
CA ILE A 344 10.03 26.57 -36.84
C ILE A 344 9.05 26.21 -35.73
N VAL A 345 9.62 25.86 -34.60
CA VAL A 345 8.87 25.77 -33.33
C VAL A 345 9.26 26.98 -32.50
N GLU A 346 8.26 27.79 -32.19
CA GLU A 346 8.39 29.03 -31.42
C GLU A 346 7.77 28.86 -30.05
N MET A 347 8.53 29.19 -29.01
CA MET A 347 8.07 29.26 -27.64
C MET A 347 8.21 30.71 -27.14
N VAL A 348 7.11 31.30 -26.72
CA VAL A 348 7.04 32.64 -26.15
C VAL A 348 6.72 32.55 -24.70
N LEU A 349 7.55 33.16 -23.84
CA LEU A 349 7.44 33.15 -22.39
C LEU A 349 7.42 34.58 -21.84
N PRO A 350 6.66 34.88 -20.79
CA PRO A 350 6.81 36.15 -20.08
C PRO A 350 8.23 36.22 -19.49
N ARG A 351 8.89 37.37 -19.61
CA ARG A 351 10.22 37.58 -19.04
C ARG A 351 10.11 37.85 -17.54
N LEU A 352 10.58 36.88 -16.73
CA LEU A 352 10.63 36.96 -15.27
C LEU A 352 11.97 37.51 -14.79
#